data_036e591bbb1256be69c49bb6dcf017c9
#
_entry.id   036e591bbb1256be69c49bb6dcf017c9
#
_cell.length_a   1.000
_cell.length_b   1.000
_cell.length_c   1.000
_cell.angle_alpha   90.00
_cell.angle_beta   90.00
_cell.angle_gamma   90.00
#
_symmetry.space_group_name_H-M   'P 1'
#
loop_
_entity.id
_entity.type
_entity.pdbx_description
1 polymer ?
#
loop_
_entity_poly.entity_id
_entity_poly.type
_entity_poly.pdbx_seq_one_letter_code
_entity_poly.pdbx_strand_id
1 'polypeptide(L)'
;MNKYFAICPRGLEELLTEELRSLGAQYLKTTHGGVHFSGDWTLCYRANLESRLATRILWFIAQAGYRSEDDIYKLAAKQNWPDHFDVSRTMRVVTTAIKCPLKSLDFVTLRVKDAVCDTFRAKVGERPNIETRNPNVR
;
A
#
# COMPACT_ATOMS: atom_id res chain seq x y z
N MET A 1 11.41 7.79 -9.69
CA MET A 1 11.72 6.72 -8.73
C MET A 1 10.53 6.51 -7.81
N ASN A 2 10.10 5.29 -7.67
CA ASN A 2 8.96 4.95 -6.84
C ASN A 2 9.42 4.53 -5.45
N LYS A 3 8.51 4.61 -4.49
CA LYS A 3 8.72 4.16 -3.11
C LYS A 3 7.94 2.88 -2.87
N TYR A 4 8.55 1.96 -2.13
CA TYR A 4 7.97 0.66 -1.84
C TYR A 4 8.14 0.31 -0.37
N PHE A 5 7.33 -0.63 0.10
CA PHE A 5 7.45 -1.21 1.43
C PHE A 5 7.40 -2.73 1.32
N ALA A 6 8.47 -3.40 1.72
CA ALA A 6 8.54 -4.86 1.74
C ALA A 6 8.21 -5.36 3.14
N ILE A 7 7.20 -6.20 3.25
CA ILE A 7 6.76 -6.79 4.52
C ILE A 7 7.53 -8.09 4.76
N CYS A 8 7.98 -8.31 5.98
CA CYS A 8 8.62 -9.56 6.38
C CYS A 8 8.26 -9.94 7.82
N PRO A 9 8.49 -11.20 8.24
CA PRO A 9 8.37 -11.57 9.63
C PRO A 9 9.31 -10.77 10.52
N ARG A 10 8.86 -10.46 11.75
CA ARG A 10 9.70 -9.74 12.71
C ARG A 10 10.99 -10.50 12.99
N GLY A 11 12.08 -9.75 13.06
CA GLY A 11 13.41 -10.29 13.26
C GLY A 11 14.21 -10.48 11.98
N LEU A 12 13.56 -10.41 10.80
CA LEU A 12 14.21 -10.58 9.51
C LEU A 12 14.44 -9.26 8.76
N GLU A 13 14.12 -8.13 9.37
CA GLU A 13 14.16 -6.82 8.71
C GLU A 13 15.57 -6.47 8.22
N GLU A 14 16.60 -6.73 9.04
CA GLU A 14 17.99 -6.43 8.66
C GLU A 14 18.44 -7.32 7.50
N LEU A 15 18.10 -8.60 7.53
CA LEU A 15 18.44 -9.53 6.44
C LEU A 15 17.73 -9.13 5.14
N LEU A 16 16.47 -8.72 5.23
CA LEU A 16 15.72 -8.23 4.07
C LEU A 16 16.35 -6.95 3.52
N THR A 17 16.79 -6.05 4.38
CA THR A 17 17.46 -4.82 3.97
C THR A 17 18.71 -5.14 3.14
N GLU A 18 19.54 -6.07 3.59
CA GLU A 18 20.73 -6.50 2.84
C GLU A 18 20.36 -7.17 1.51
N GLU A 19 19.33 -8.01 1.50
CA GLU A 19 18.84 -8.64 0.28
C GLU A 19 18.39 -7.60 -0.75
N LEU A 20 17.58 -6.61 -0.32
CA LEU A 20 17.10 -5.55 -1.20
C LEU A 20 18.24 -4.67 -1.69
N ARG A 21 19.24 -4.38 -0.84
CA ARG A 21 20.42 -3.62 -1.24
C ARG A 21 21.17 -4.34 -2.34
N SER A 22 21.34 -5.63 -2.24
CA SER A 22 22.02 -6.43 -3.26
C SER A 22 21.29 -6.44 -4.60
N LEU A 23 19.98 -6.22 -4.59
CA LEU A 23 19.16 -6.12 -5.81
C LEU A 23 19.17 -4.73 -6.44
N GLY A 24 19.78 -3.75 -5.78
CA GLY A 24 19.89 -2.39 -6.28
C GLY A 24 18.93 -1.38 -5.66
N ALA A 25 18.23 -1.75 -4.58
CA ALA A 25 17.33 -0.83 -3.88
C ALA A 25 18.10 0.34 -3.25
N GLN A 26 17.47 1.50 -3.25
CA GLN A 26 18.02 2.75 -2.72
C GLN A 26 17.17 3.28 -1.58
N TYR A 27 17.74 4.16 -0.76
CA TYR A 27 17.05 4.83 0.35
C TYR A 27 16.36 3.83 1.30
N LEU A 28 17.10 2.78 1.65
CA LEU A 28 16.63 1.70 2.51
C LEU A 28 16.44 2.19 3.94
N LYS A 29 15.27 1.91 4.51
CA LYS A 29 14.96 2.22 5.90
C LYS A 29 14.27 1.03 6.55
N THR A 30 14.96 0.41 7.48
CA THR A 30 14.43 -0.71 8.27
C THR A 30 13.44 -0.20 9.31
N THR A 31 12.33 -0.89 9.48
CA THR A 31 11.33 -0.59 10.49
C THR A 31 10.70 -1.90 11.00
N HIS A 32 9.81 -1.83 11.96
CA HIS A 32 9.12 -3.03 12.46
C HIS A 32 8.28 -3.68 11.35
N GLY A 33 8.56 -4.95 11.08
CA GLY A 33 7.79 -5.75 10.15
C GLY A 33 8.12 -5.51 8.69
N GLY A 34 9.14 -4.70 8.36
CA GLY A 34 9.49 -4.49 6.96
C GLY A 34 10.55 -3.45 6.70
N VAL A 35 10.71 -3.14 5.42
CA VAL A 35 11.76 -2.25 4.92
C VAL A 35 11.19 -1.31 3.87
N HIS A 36 11.35 -0.01 4.07
CA HIS A 36 11.09 0.99 3.03
C HIS A 36 12.26 1.05 2.08
N PHE A 37 12.00 1.13 0.79
CA PHE A 37 13.03 1.29 -0.21
C PHE A 37 12.51 2.03 -1.44
N SER A 38 13.42 2.47 -2.29
CA SER A 38 13.09 3.17 -3.53
C SER A 38 13.77 2.52 -4.72
N GLY A 39 13.16 2.65 -5.87
CA GLY A 39 13.68 2.14 -7.13
C GLY A 39 12.69 2.33 -8.27
N ASP A 40 13.03 1.81 -9.42
CA ASP A 40 12.13 1.79 -10.56
C ASP A 40 11.24 0.55 -10.57
N TRP A 41 10.36 0.44 -11.57
CA TRP A 41 9.49 -0.73 -11.70
C TRP A 41 10.26 -2.01 -11.95
N THR A 42 11.40 -1.93 -12.64
CA THR A 42 12.28 -3.09 -12.87
C THR A 42 12.77 -3.66 -11.54
N LEU A 43 13.18 -2.79 -10.62
CA LEU A 43 13.56 -3.23 -9.27
C LEU A 43 12.39 -3.87 -8.53
N CYS A 44 11.19 -3.30 -8.64
CA CYS A 44 9.99 -3.86 -8.02
C CYS A 44 9.74 -5.30 -8.51
N TYR A 45 9.79 -5.51 -9.81
CA TYR A 45 9.62 -6.84 -10.38
C TYR A 45 10.73 -7.80 -9.95
N ARG A 46 11.98 -7.35 -9.95
CA ARG A 46 13.10 -8.16 -9.49
C ARG A 46 12.94 -8.55 -8.03
N ALA A 47 12.55 -7.61 -7.18
CA ALA A 47 12.33 -7.89 -5.76
C ALA A 47 11.22 -8.92 -5.56
N ASN A 48 10.12 -8.83 -6.33
CA ASN A 48 9.04 -9.83 -6.26
C ASN A 48 9.49 -11.23 -6.70
N LEU A 49 10.39 -11.30 -7.69
CA LEU A 49 10.87 -12.59 -8.21
C LEU A 49 11.99 -13.19 -7.37
N GLU A 50 12.89 -12.36 -6.86
CA GLU A 50 14.15 -12.83 -6.28
C GLU A 50 14.19 -12.77 -4.75
N SER A 51 13.34 -11.98 -4.10
CA SER A 51 13.35 -11.89 -2.63
C SER A 51 12.86 -13.19 -2.01
N ARG A 52 13.62 -13.70 -1.05
CA ARG A 52 13.27 -14.89 -0.27
C ARG A 52 12.63 -14.54 1.07
N LEU A 53 12.81 -13.32 1.53
CA LEU A 53 12.41 -12.88 2.87
C LEU A 53 11.15 -12.04 2.87
N ALA A 54 10.86 -11.29 1.79
CA ALA A 54 9.66 -10.49 1.68
C ALA A 54 8.44 -11.38 1.46
N THR A 55 7.43 -11.21 2.30
CA THR A 55 6.14 -11.88 2.12
C THR A 55 5.25 -11.13 1.14
N ARG A 56 5.43 -9.81 1.06
CA ARG A 56 4.69 -8.95 0.15
C ARG A 56 5.45 -7.66 -0.07
N ILE A 57 5.39 -7.12 -1.28
CA ILE A 57 5.96 -5.83 -1.62
C ILE A 57 4.82 -4.90 -2.00
N LEU A 58 4.71 -3.78 -1.28
CA LEU A 58 3.66 -2.79 -1.46
C LEU A 58 4.22 -1.58 -2.18
N TRP A 59 3.43 -1.04 -3.10
CA TRP A 59 3.72 0.27 -3.69
C TRP A 59 3.23 1.35 -2.73
N PHE A 60 4.15 2.18 -2.29
CA PHE A 60 3.87 3.24 -1.32
C PHE A 60 3.27 4.43 -2.05
N ILE A 61 2.01 4.76 -1.77
CA ILE A 61 1.30 5.83 -2.45
C ILE A 61 1.37 7.14 -1.66
N ALA A 62 1.00 7.12 -0.38
CA ALA A 62 0.91 8.35 0.41
C ALA A 62 1.03 8.09 1.90
N GLN A 63 1.39 9.13 2.63
CA GLN A 63 1.49 9.10 4.09
C GLN A 63 1.17 10.48 4.65
N ALA A 64 0.40 10.52 5.73
CA ALA A 64 0.12 11.74 6.47
C ALA A 64 -0.27 11.43 7.91
N GLY A 65 -0.17 12.45 8.78
CA GLY A 65 -0.72 12.36 10.12
C GLY A 65 -2.24 12.40 10.10
N TYR A 66 -2.86 11.81 11.12
CA TYR A 66 -4.32 11.79 11.24
C TYR A 66 -4.77 11.93 12.69
N ARG A 67 -5.98 12.46 12.88
CA ARG A 67 -6.65 12.55 14.18
C ARG A 67 -8.00 11.83 14.16
N SER A 68 -8.61 11.69 12.99
CA SER A 68 -9.93 11.09 12.81
C SER A 68 -9.98 10.31 11.50
N GLU A 69 -11.06 9.57 11.33
CA GLU A 69 -11.35 8.83 10.10
C GLU A 69 -11.50 9.77 8.90
N ASP A 70 -11.98 11.00 9.12
CA ASP A 70 -12.08 12.01 8.07
C ASP A 70 -10.73 12.40 7.50
N ASP A 71 -9.71 12.50 8.33
CA ASP A 71 -8.35 12.80 7.86
C ASP A 71 -7.84 11.68 6.94
N ILE A 72 -8.13 10.44 7.28
CA ILE A 72 -7.76 9.28 6.46
C ILE A 72 -8.53 9.29 5.14
N TYR A 73 -9.84 9.58 5.19
CA TYR A 73 -10.65 9.74 3.98
C TYR A 73 -10.06 10.83 3.06
N LYS A 74 -9.74 11.99 3.61
CA LYS A 74 -9.18 13.11 2.84
C LYS A 74 -7.86 12.74 2.19
N LEU A 75 -6.97 12.05 2.91
CA LEU A 75 -5.71 11.59 2.35
C LEU A 75 -5.93 10.66 1.16
N ALA A 76 -6.80 9.68 1.32
CA ALA A 76 -7.12 8.73 0.25
C ALA A 76 -7.81 9.42 -0.93
N ALA A 77 -8.72 10.36 -0.67
CA ALA A 77 -9.47 11.07 -1.72
C ALA A 77 -8.59 12.01 -2.55
N LYS A 78 -7.46 12.45 -2.03
CA LYS A 78 -6.50 13.29 -2.77
C LYS A 78 -5.74 12.52 -3.85
N GLN A 79 -5.68 11.20 -3.77
CA GLN A 79 -4.93 10.39 -4.71
C GLN A 79 -5.71 10.23 -6.01
N ASN A 80 -4.99 10.23 -7.14
CA ASN A 80 -5.62 10.02 -8.44
C ASN A 80 -5.69 8.52 -8.75
N TRP A 81 -6.64 7.84 -8.13
CA TRP A 81 -6.76 6.38 -8.23
C TRP A 81 -6.91 5.87 -9.66
N PRO A 82 -7.63 6.54 -10.59
CA PRO A 82 -7.67 6.09 -11.99
C PRO A 82 -6.32 6.03 -12.69
N ASP A 83 -5.30 6.78 -12.21
CA ASP A 83 -3.93 6.67 -12.74
C ASP A 83 -3.22 5.42 -12.22
N HIS A 84 -3.68 4.84 -11.12
CA HIS A 84 -3.05 3.67 -10.52
C HIS A 84 -3.61 2.35 -11.03
N PHE A 85 -4.92 2.29 -11.28
CA PHE A 85 -5.55 1.10 -11.86
C PHE A 85 -6.86 1.46 -12.56
N ASP A 86 -7.30 0.59 -13.46
CA ASP A 86 -8.52 0.76 -14.24
C ASP A 86 -9.76 0.40 -13.37
N VAL A 87 -10.87 1.08 -13.62
CA VAL A 87 -12.15 0.83 -12.96
C VAL A 87 -12.66 -0.61 -13.16
N SER A 88 -12.24 -1.29 -14.23
CA SER A 88 -12.59 -2.70 -14.48
C SER A 88 -11.92 -3.68 -13.52
N ARG A 89 -10.88 -3.25 -12.78
CA ARG A 89 -10.19 -4.08 -11.81
C ARG A 89 -10.97 -4.14 -10.51
N THR A 90 -10.99 -5.32 -9.91
CA THR A 90 -11.58 -5.48 -8.58
C THR A 90 -10.58 -5.03 -7.51
N MET A 91 -11.11 -4.54 -6.40
CA MET A 91 -10.25 -4.04 -5.32
C MET A 91 -10.72 -4.50 -3.95
N ARG A 92 -9.80 -4.49 -3.01
CA ARG A 92 -10.07 -4.68 -1.58
C ARG A 92 -9.16 -3.76 -0.77
N VAL A 93 -9.73 -3.11 0.24
CA VAL A 93 -8.97 -2.35 1.22
C VAL A 93 -8.75 -3.21 2.46
N VAL A 94 -7.49 -3.29 2.89
CA VAL A 94 -7.11 -4.01 4.13
C VAL A 94 -6.43 -2.99 5.04
N THR A 95 -6.90 -2.88 6.27
CA THR A 95 -6.33 -1.97 7.26
C THR A 95 -5.61 -2.77 8.33
N THR A 96 -4.36 -2.42 8.59
CA THR A 96 -3.60 -2.93 9.74
C THR A 96 -3.17 -1.75 10.59
N ALA A 97 -3.08 -1.95 11.90
CA ALA A 97 -2.72 -0.88 12.81
C ALA A 97 -1.91 -1.39 13.99
N ILE A 98 -1.03 -0.51 14.47
CA ILE A 98 -0.28 -0.69 15.70
C ILE A 98 -0.56 0.54 16.57
N LYS A 99 -1.14 0.33 17.76
CA LYS A 99 -1.47 1.42 18.70
C LYS A 99 -2.31 2.54 18.06
N CYS A 100 -3.29 2.16 17.25
CA CYS A 100 -4.16 3.13 16.59
C CYS A 100 -5.14 3.73 17.60
N PRO A 101 -5.28 5.07 17.65
CA PRO A 101 -6.23 5.72 18.57
C PRO A 101 -7.68 5.61 18.11
N LEU A 102 -7.95 5.18 16.88
CA LEU A 102 -9.30 5.07 16.34
C LEU A 102 -9.96 3.78 16.82
N LYS A 103 -11.27 3.87 17.12
CA LYS A 103 -12.00 2.79 17.76
C LYS A 103 -12.29 1.60 16.83
N SER A 104 -12.51 1.85 15.55
CA SER A 104 -12.93 0.81 14.61
C SER A 104 -12.08 0.83 13.34
N LEU A 105 -11.29 -0.23 13.15
CA LEU A 105 -10.54 -0.42 11.91
C LEU A 105 -11.44 -0.76 10.73
N ASP A 106 -12.59 -1.41 10.99
CA ASP A 106 -13.58 -1.68 9.94
C ASP A 106 -14.15 -0.38 9.38
N PHE A 107 -14.41 0.60 10.23
CA PHE A 107 -14.87 1.91 9.79
C PHE A 107 -13.79 2.64 8.98
N VAL A 108 -12.54 2.57 9.41
CA VAL A 108 -11.41 3.12 8.64
C VAL A 108 -11.33 2.48 7.26
N THR A 109 -11.44 1.16 7.19
CA THR A 109 -11.45 0.42 5.92
C THR A 109 -12.55 0.90 4.99
N LEU A 110 -13.77 1.08 5.53
CA LEU A 110 -14.91 1.58 4.75
C LEU A 110 -14.67 3.02 4.28
N ARG A 111 -14.09 3.87 5.11
CA ARG A 111 -13.79 5.26 4.71
C ARG A 111 -12.76 5.33 3.59
N VAL A 112 -11.71 4.52 3.65
CA VAL A 112 -10.73 4.45 2.55
C VAL A 112 -11.37 3.91 1.27
N LYS A 113 -12.17 2.85 1.39
CA LYS A 113 -12.92 2.31 0.24
C LYS A 113 -13.82 3.38 -0.37
N ASP A 114 -14.54 4.13 0.45
CA ASP A 114 -15.43 5.18 -0.01
C ASP A 114 -14.65 6.28 -0.74
N ALA A 115 -13.50 6.67 -0.22
CA ALA A 115 -12.64 7.67 -0.85
C ALA A 115 -12.19 7.23 -2.26
N VAL A 116 -11.77 5.99 -2.39
CA VAL A 116 -11.37 5.42 -3.69
C VAL A 116 -12.56 5.40 -4.65
N CYS A 117 -13.70 4.89 -4.20
CA CYS A 117 -14.91 4.81 -5.02
C CYS A 117 -15.41 6.20 -5.43
N ASP A 118 -15.41 7.16 -4.50
CA ASP A 118 -15.85 8.54 -4.78
C ASP A 118 -14.93 9.20 -5.83
N THR A 119 -13.63 8.97 -5.74
CA THR A 119 -12.67 9.49 -6.70
C THR A 119 -12.92 8.91 -8.10
N PHE A 120 -13.17 7.60 -8.20
CA PHE A 120 -13.51 6.96 -9.48
C PHE A 120 -14.82 7.51 -10.06
N ARG A 121 -15.85 7.66 -9.23
CA ARG A 121 -17.14 8.20 -9.68
C ARG A 121 -17.00 9.62 -10.23
N ALA A 122 -16.20 10.46 -9.53
CA ALA A 122 -15.99 11.84 -9.94
C ALA A 122 -15.21 11.96 -11.25
N LYS A 123 -14.24 11.09 -11.48
CA LYS A 123 -13.34 11.18 -12.64
C LYS A 123 -13.72 10.31 -13.82
N VAL A 124 -14.33 9.17 -13.57
CA VAL A 124 -14.64 8.14 -14.58
C VAL A 124 -16.13 7.89 -14.70
N GLY A 125 -16.93 8.27 -13.71
CA GLY A 125 -18.38 8.05 -13.69
C GLY A 125 -18.83 6.70 -13.15
N GLU A 126 -17.89 5.80 -12.84
CA GLU A 126 -18.15 4.47 -12.31
C GLU A 126 -17.21 4.19 -11.16
N ARG A 127 -17.54 3.21 -10.34
CA ARG A 127 -16.66 2.76 -9.25
C ARG A 127 -16.16 1.34 -9.50
N PRO A 128 -14.98 0.97 -9.01
CA PRO A 128 -14.52 -0.41 -9.09
C PRO A 128 -15.34 -1.33 -8.18
N ASN A 129 -15.47 -2.59 -8.58
CA ASN A 129 -16.14 -3.60 -7.78
C ASN A 129 -15.23 -4.09 -6.65
N ILE A 130 -15.85 -4.41 -5.52
CA ILE A 130 -15.14 -4.94 -4.36
C ILE A 130 -15.14 -6.47 -4.45
N GLU A 131 -13.96 -7.07 -4.31
CA GLU A 131 -13.78 -8.52 -4.27
C GLU A 131 -12.90 -8.87 -3.07
N THR A 132 -13.45 -9.61 -2.11
CA THR A 132 -12.76 -9.87 -0.85
C THR A 132 -11.81 -11.07 -0.89
N ARG A 133 -12.05 -12.03 -1.78
CA ARG A 133 -11.24 -13.26 -1.82
C ARG A 133 -10.04 -13.14 -2.74
N ASN A 134 -10.25 -12.66 -3.94
CA ASN A 134 -9.20 -12.62 -4.96
C ASN A 134 -9.23 -11.29 -5.74
N PRO A 135 -8.99 -10.17 -5.07
CA PRO A 135 -9.00 -8.87 -5.73
C PRO A 135 -7.80 -8.71 -6.68
N ASN A 136 -7.99 -7.95 -7.74
CA ASN A 136 -6.90 -7.55 -8.62
C ASN A 136 -5.95 -6.55 -7.93
N VAL A 137 -6.53 -5.67 -7.10
CA VAL A 137 -5.80 -4.61 -6.39
C VAL A 137 -6.09 -4.71 -4.88
N ARG A 138 -5.03 -4.62 -4.09
CA ARG A 138 -5.15 -4.64 -2.64
C ARG A 138 -4.41 -3.47 -2.04
#